data_94da3736a66627e01f8136aa2fa337c0
#
_entry.id   94da3736a66627e01f8136aa2fa337c0
#
_cell.length_a   1.000
_cell.length_b   1.000
_cell.length_c   1.000
_cell.angle_alpha   90.00
_cell.angle_beta   90.00
_cell.angle_gamma   90.00
#
_symmetry.space_group_name_H-M   'P 1'
#
loop_
_entity.id
_entity.type
_entity.pdbx_description
1 polymer ?
#
loop_
_entity_poly.entity_id
_entity_poly.type
_entity_poly.pdbx_seq_one_letter_code
_entity_poly.pdbx_strand_id
1 'polypeptide(L)'
;MSRLAKILALGTAAVAVAAVTAACGTQRIDVPTGEAQLHSGAVLFNQRCSGCHSLSYAAANGSAPNVRTAQATSGPNFNQRCERPIDRVLYAIENGGFSGAYMPQNVVVGQDALDVAKFVATYAGRQAPRETGVTPCEEKAIGQLPVNSQ
;
A
#
# COMPACT_ATOMS: atom_id res chain seq x y z
N MET A 1 -47.75 -16.02 -16.95
CA MET A 1 -47.03 -14.96 -16.22
C MET A 1 -47.48 -13.63 -16.79
N SER A 2 -48.00 -12.74 -15.96
CA SER A 2 -48.50 -11.43 -16.38
C SER A 2 -47.34 -10.53 -16.83
N ARG A 3 -47.65 -9.56 -17.72
CA ARG A 3 -46.65 -8.58 -18.19
C ARG A 3 -45.99 -7.83 -17.03
N LEU A 4 -46.76 -7.59 -15.96
CA LEU A 4 -46.28 -6.95 -14.73
C LEU A 4 -45.18 -7.79 -14.02
N ALA A 5 -45.37 -9.11 -13.94
CA ALA A 5 -44.37 -10.00 -13.31
C ALA A 5 -43.04 -10.05 -14.10
N LYS A 6 -43.10 -9.96 -15.43
CA LYS A 6 -41.90 -9.90 -16.27
C LYS A 6 -41.14 -8.57 -16.10
N ILE A 7 -41.87 -7.45 -15.99
CA ILE A 7 -41.26 -6.12 -15.78
C ILE A 7 -40.62 -6.05 -14.39
N LEU A 8 -41.28 -6.57 -13.36
CA LEU A 8 -40.70 -6.64 -12.01
C LEU A 8 -39.46 -7.52 -11.96
N ALA A 9 -39.46 -8.69 -12.60
CA ALA A 9 -38.32 -9.59 -12.63
C ALA A 9 -37.12 -8.97 -13.39
N LEU A 10 -37.35 -8.26 -14.49
CA LEU A 10 -36.29 -7.54 -15.23
C LEU A 10 -35.72 -6.37 -14.41
N GLY A 11 -36.58 -5.64 -13.70
CA GLY A 11 -36.16 -4.53 -12.84
C GLY A 11 -35.28 -5.00 -11.68
N THR A 12 -35.64 -6.09 -11.00
CA THR A 12 -34.84 -6.65 -9.89
C THR A 12 -33.51 -7.21 -10.37
N ALA A 13 -33.48 -7.86 -11.53
CA ALA A 13 -32.23 -8.35 -12.14
C ALA A 13 -31.28 -7.21 -12.51
N ALA A 14 -31.79 -6.11 -13.07
CA ALA A 14 -30.97 -4.95 -13.41
C ALA A 14 -30.37 -4.26 -12.18
N VAL A 15 -31.14 -4.13 -11.08
CA VAL A 15 -30.65 -3.57 -9.82
C VAL A 15 -29.59 -4.48 -9.18
N ALA A 16 -29.78 -5.80 -9.22
CA ALA A 16 -28.81 -6.75 -8.69
C ALA A 16 -27.46 -6.70 -9.46
N VAL A 17 -27.50 -6.61 -10.77
CA VAL A 17 -26.29 -6.47 -11.60
C VAL A 17 -25.57 -5.14 -11.32
N ALA A 18 -26.29 -4.04 -11.18
CA ALA A 18 -25.71 -2.73 -10.84
C ALA A 18 -25.05 -2.74 -9.44
N ALA A 19 -25.66 -3.42 -8.46
CA ALA A 19 -25.07 -3.54 -7.11
C ALA A 19 -23.78 -4.37 -7.10
N VAL A 20 -23.69 -5.43 -7.89
CA VAL A 20 -22.47 -6.26 -7.98
C VAL A 20 -21.34 -5.51 -8.66
N THR A 21 -21.61 -4.71 -9.69
CA THR A 21 -20.57 -3.91 -10.36
C THR A 21 -20.05 -2.76 -9.50
N ALA A 22 -20.88 -2.20 -8.61
CA ALA A 22 -20.45 -1.17 -7.67
C ALA A 22 -19.59 -1.73 -6.53
N ALA A 23 -19.68 -3.03 -6.21
CA ALA A 23 -18.87 -3.68 -5.17
C ALA A 23 -17.46 -4.03 -5.61
N CYS A 24 -17.17 -4.05 -6.92
CA CYS A 24 -15.83 -4.31 -7.46
C CYS A 24 -14.98 -3.04 -7.41
N GLY A 25 -14.28 -2.82 -6.28
CA GLY A 25 -13.08 -2.00 -6.22
C GLY A 25 -13.29 -0.49 -6.25
N THR A 26 -13.75 0.08 -5.15
CA THR A 26 -13.63 1.53 -4.89
C THR A 26 -12.26 1.92 -4.32
N GLN A 27 -11.37 0.98 -4.12
CA GLN A 27 -10.01 1.26 -3.67
C GLN A 27 -9.23 1.97 -4.78
N ARG A 28 -8.82 3.17 -4.51
CA ARG A 28 -8.01 3.98 -5.42
C ARG A 28 -6.77 4.50 -4.69
N ILE A 29 -5.76 4.84 -5.46
CA ILE A 29 -4.56 5.51 -4.97
C ILE A 29 -4.97 6.89 -4.42
N ASP A 30 -4.63 7.13 -3.15
CA ASP A 30 -4.96 8.35 -2.42
C ASP A 30 -3.70 9.23 -2.26
N VAL A 31 -3.04 9.51 -3.38
CA VAL A 31 -1.89 10.41 -3.49
C VAL A 31 -2.21 11.44 -4.57
N PRO A 32 -2.07 12.75 -4.30
CA PRO A 32 -2.36 13.78 -5.28
C PRO A 32 -1.55 13.60 -6.57
N THR A 33 -2.21 13.71 -7.72
CA THR A 33 -1.55 13.63 -9.03
C THR A 33 -0.57 14.77 -9.27
N GLY A 34 -0.75 15.90 -8.59
CA GLY A 34 0.19 17.04 -8.62
C GLY A 34 1.55 16.72 -7.97
N GLU A 35 1.62 15.73 -7.12
CA GLU A 35 2.84 15.19 -6.53
C GLU A 35 3.38 14.05 -7.41
N ALA A 36 3.76 14.35 -8.65
CA ALA A 36 3.99 13.37 -9.71
C ALA A 36 4.89 12.19 -9.28
N GLN A 37 5.98 12.44 -8.56
CA GLN A 37 6.91 11.41 -8.12
C GLN A 37 6.30 10.50 -7.03
N LEU A 38 5.61 11.07 -6.06
CA LEU A 38 4.94 10.29 -5.00
C LEU A 38 3.75 9.50 -5.55
N HIS A 39 3.01 10.10 -6.49
CA HIS A 39 1.92 9.41 -7.18
C HIS A 39 2.45 8.23 -8.03
N SER A 40 3.53 8.42 -8.79
CA SER A 40 4.22 7.36 -9.52
C SER A 40 4.64 6.23 -8.56
N GLY A 41 5.27 6.58 -7.45
CA GLY A 41 5.66 5.61 -6.42
C GLY A 41 4.48 4.84 -5.84
N ALA A 42 3.32 5.48 -5.63
CA ALA A 42 2.11 4.83 -5.15
C ALA A 42 1.53 3.85 -6.18
N VAL A 43 1.52 4.23 -7.47
CA VAL A 43 1.09 3.36 -8.58
C VAL A 43 1.99 2.13 -8.66
N LEU A 44 3.30 2.31 -8.66
CA LEU A 44 4.28 1.23 -8.71
C LEU A 44 4.17 0.33 -7.48
N PHE A 45 3.99 0.90 -6.29
CA PHE A 45 3.77 0.13 -5.06
C PHE A 45 2.51 -0.74 -5.17
N ASN A 46 1.40 -0.20 -5.67
CA ASN A 46 0.18 -0.97 -5.91
C ASN A 46 0.46 -2.14 -6.86
N GLN A 47 1.16 -1.91 -7.96
CA GLN A 47 1.39 -2.91 -9.00
C GLN A 47 2.40 -4.01 -8.59
N ARG A 48 3.40 -3.68 -7.78
CA ARG A 48 4.55 -4.54 -7.52
C ARG A 48 4.67 -5.03 -6.08
N CYS A 49 4.10 -4.30 -5.12
CA CYS A 49 4.29 -4.55 -3.70
C CYS A 49 3.01 -4.98 -2.97
N SER A 50 1.83 -4.68 -3.56
CA SER A 50 0.52 -4.89 -2.93
C SER A 50 0.18 -6.35 -2.64
N GLY A 51 0.84 -7.31 -3.28
CA GLY A 51 0.64 -8.73 -3.00
C GLY A 51 1.14 -9.18 -1.62
N CYS A 52 2.09 -8.44 -1.04
CA CYS A 52 2.70 -8.77 0.25
C CYS A 52 2.60 -7.65 1.28
N HIS A 53 2.48 -6.40 0.85
CA HIS A 53 2.46 -5.23 1.73
C HIS A 53 1.10 -4.54 1.75
N SER A 54 0.77 -3.92 2.89
CA SER A 54 -0.39 -3.03 3.01
C SER A 54 0.08 -1.59 3.17
N LEU A 55 -0.48 -0.71 2.34
CA LEU A 55 -0.40 0.74 2.47
C LEU A 55 -1.62 1.35 1.78
N SER A 56 -2.57 1.84 2.57
CA SER A 56 -3.89 2.26 2.08
C SER A 56 -3.83 3.40 1.07
N TYR A 57 -2.84 4.30 1.19
CA TYR A 57 -2.58 5.35 0.21
C TYR A 57 -2.28 4.83 -1.21
N ALA A 58 -1.79 3.59 -1.31
CA ALA A 58 -1.57 2.91 -2.58
C ALA A 58 -2.67 1.88 -2.91
N ALA A 59 -3.79 1.87 -2.20
CA ALA A 59 -4.83 0.85 -2.32
C ALA A 59 -4.30 -0.59 -2.16
N ALA A 60 -3.29 -0.80 -1.32
CA ALA A 60 -2.60 -2.06 -1.11
C ALA A 60 -2.98 -2.68 0.24
N ASN A 61 -3.35 -3.97 0.26
CA ASN A 61 -3.82 -4.69 1.46
C ASN A 61 -3.23 -6.11 1.58
N GLY A 62 -2.00 -6.32 1.12
CA GLY A 62 -1.40 -7.66 1.04
C GLY A 62 -0.80 -8.20 2.34
N SER A 63 -0.61 -7.36 3.37
CA SER A 63 -0.07 -7.83 4.65
C SER A 63 -1.07 -8.75 5.35
N ALA A 64 -0.57 -9.91 5.82
CA ALA A 64 -1.40 -10.81 6.61
C ALA A 64 -1.76 -10.19 7.98
N PRO A 65 -2.96 -10.49 8.51
CA PRO A 65 -3.38 -10.03 9.84
C PRO A 65 -2.45 -10.53 10.95
N ASN A 66 -1.83 -11.69 10.77
CA ASN A 66 -0.87 -12.26 11.68
C ASN A 66 0.45 -12.58 10.96
N VAL A 67 1.43 -11.73 11.13
CA VAL A 67 2.75 -11.86 10.50
C VAL A 67 3.48 -13.13 10.95
N ARG A 68 3.25 -13.62 12.17
CA ARG A 68 3.93 -14.82 12.69
C ARG A 68 3.54 -16.10 11.96
N THR A 69 2.30 -16.18 11.49
CA THR A 69 1.79 -17.37 10.78
C THR A 69 1.95 -17.28 9.26
N ALA A 70 2.30 -16.11 8.73
CA ALA A 70 2.40 -15.86 7.30
C ALA A 70 3.72 -15.14 6.90
N GLN A 71 4.80 -15.38 7.63
CA GLN A 71 6.11 -14.73 7.38
C GLN A 71 6.64 -14.95 5.97
N ALA A 72 6.35 -16.10 5.38
CA ALA A 72 6.83 -16.45 4.04
C ALA A 72 6.10 -15.72 2.90
N THR A 73 4.89 -15.22 3.15
CA THR A 73 4.01 -14.68 2.11
C THR A 73 3.50 -13.27 2.40
N SER A 74 3.96 -12.67 3.49
CA SER A 74 3.47 -11.37 3.96
C SER A 74 4.62 -10.44 4.31
N GLY A 75 4.57 -9.24 3.77
CA GLY A 75 5.44 -8.14 4.16
C GLY A 75 4.85 -7.27 5.29
N PRO A 76 5.65 -6.34 5.84
CA PRO A 76 5.17 -5.38 6.82
C PRO A 76 3.93 -4.60 6.37
N ASN A 77 3.03 -4.35 7.32
CA ASN A 77 1.92 -3.44 7.13
C ASN A 77 2.39 -1.99 7.36
N PHE A 78 2.58 -1.25 6.28
CA PHE A 78 3.04 0.13 6.32
C PHE A 78 1.97 1.14 6.74
N ASN A 79 0.72 0.74 6.91
CA ASN A 79 -0.25 1.57 7.62
C ASN A 79 0.11 1.72 9.11
N GLN A 80 0.78 0.72 9.69
CA GLN A 80 1.11 0.65 11.10
C GLN A 80 2.60 0.86 11.38
N ARG A 81 3.45 0.64 10.39
CA ARG A 81 4.89 0.70 10.55
C ARG A 81 5.47 1.88 9.81
N CYS A 82 6.26 2.67 10.55
CA CYS A 82 7.08 3.71 9.96
C CYS A 82 8.27 3.11 9.22
N GLU A 83 8.54 3.59 8.01
CA GLU A 83 9.74 3.25 7.26
C GLU A 83 10.44 4.53 6.81
N ARG A 84 11.51 4.88 7.50
CA ARG A 84 12.39 6.01 7.22
C ARG A 84 13.82 5.66 7.65
N PRO A 85 14.84 6.20 7.00
CA PRO A 85 14.85 7.11 5.85
C PRO A 85 14.62 6.39 4.51
N ILE A 86 14.66 7.16 3.41
CA ILE A 86 14.51 6.61 2.03
C ILE A 86 15.51 5.49 1.76
N ASP A 87 16.76 5.66 2.18
CA ASP A 87 17.85 4.69 1.98
C ASP A 87 17.53 3.32 2.57
N ARG A 88 16.79 3.29 3.68
CA ARG A 88 16.32 2.03 4.27
C ARG A 88 15.35 1.30 3.35
N VAL A 89 14.44 2.03 2.72
CA VAL A 89 13.47 1.44 1.78
C VAL A 89 14.16 1.00 0.51
N LEU A 90 15.08 1.81 -0.02
CA LEU A 90 15.90 1.45 -1.18
C LEU A 90 16.71 0.18 -0.91
N TYR A 91 17.40 0.12 0.24
CA TYR A 91 18.13 -1.08 0.65
C TYR A 91 17.23 -2.32 0.66
N ALA A 92 16.01 -2.22 1.19
CA ALA A 92 15.08 -3.35 1.23
C ALA A 92 14.64 -3.79 -0.18
N ILE A 93 14.42 -2.84 -1.09
CA ILE A 93 14.07 -3.13 -2.49
C ILE A 93 15.23 -3.83 -3.21
N GLU A 94 16.45 -3.33 -3.03
CA GLU A 94 17.65 -3.84 -3.70
C GLU A 94 18.10 -5.20 -3.15
N ASN A 95 17.94 -5.42 -1.85
CA ASN A 95 18.51 -6.58 -1.17
C ASN A 95 17.48 -7.64 -0.73
N GLY A 96 16.19 -7.48 -1.08
CA GLY A 96 15.15 -8.44 -0.74
C GLY A 96 14.74 -8.41 0.73
N GLY A 97 14.70 -7.21 1.32
CA GLY A 97 14.29 -7.00 2.72
C GLY A 97 15.44 -7.13 3.72
N PHE A 98 15.09 -7.23 5.02
CA PHE A 98 16.08 -7.22 6.12
C PHE A 98 16.23 -8.56 6.84
N SER A 99 15.30 -9.50 6.69
CA SER A 99 15.18 -10.66 7.56
C SER A 99 15.09 -12.00 6.83
N GLY A 100 15.69 -12.11 5.64
CA GLY A 100 15.63 -13.34 4.84
C GLY A 100 14.20 -13.73 4.42
N ALA A 101 13.29 -12.76 4.46
CA ALA A 101 11.93 -12.93 3.96
C ALA A 101 11.95 -13.10 2.43
N TYR A 102 10.89 -13.66 1.89
CA TYR A 102 10.75 -13.94 0.45
C TYR A 102 10.45 -12.69 -0.38
N MET A 103 10.97 -11.53 0.01
CA MET A 103 10.88 -10.33 -0.80
C MET A 103 11.83 -10.47 -2.00
N PRO A 104 11.35 -10.36 -3.25
CA PRO A 104 12.25 -10.38 -4.40
C PRO A 104 13.21 -9.20 -4.39
N GLN A 105 14.47 -9.44 -4.74
CA GLN A 105 15.43 -8.35 -4.95
C GLN A 105 15.11 -7.61 -6.24
N ASN A 106 15.36 -6.30 -6.25
CA ASN A 106 15.22 -5.47 -7.45
C ASN A 106 13.85 -5.58 -8.15
N VAL A 107 12.77 -5.74 -7.35
CA VAL A 107 11.40 -5.81 -7.87
C VAL A 107 11.00 -4.54 -8.66
N VAL A 108 11.62 -3.43 -8.35
CA VAL A 108 11.70 -2.19 -9.11
C VAL A 108 13.14 -1.67 -9.06
N VAL A 109 13.60 -0.93 -10.07
CA VAL A 109 14.98 -0.47 -10.20
C VAL A 109 15.08 1.00 -10.63
N GLY A 110 16.24 1.61 -10.45
CA GLY A 110 16.51 2.95 -10.92
C GLY A 110 15.55 4.00 -10.35
N GLN A 111 14.99 4.83 -11.21
CA GLN A 111 14.06 5.90 -10.79
C GLN A 111 12.77 5.34 -10.16
N ASP A 112 12.27 4.21 -10.66
CA ASP A 112 11.09 3.54 -10.11
C ASP A 112 11.31 3.11 -8.66
N ALA A 113 12.49 2.58 -8.32
CA ALA A 113 12.84 2.22 -6.96
C ALA A 113 12.89 3.46 -6.05
N LEU A 114 13.43 4.57 -6.55
CA LEU A 114 13.49 5.83 -5.82
C LEU A 114 12.10 6.42 -5.59
N ASP A 115 11.21 6.35 -6.57
CA ASP A 115 9.82 6.83 -6.46
C ASP A 115 9.03 6.02 -5.43
N VAL A 116 9.15 4.69 -5.47
CA VAL A 116 8.57 3.80 -4.45
C VAL A 116 9.14 4.09 -3.07
N ALA A 117 10.46 4.24 -2.96
CA ALA A 117 11.11 4.50 -1.67
C ALA A 117 10.67 5.85 -1.06
N LYS A 118 10.58 6.90 -1.87
CA LYS A 118 10.06 8.21 -1.44
C LYS A 118 8.59 8.12 -1.02
N PHE A 119 7.76 7.44 -1.80
CA PHE A 119 6.37 7.22 -1.46
C PHE A 119 6.22 6.49 -0.12
N VAL A 120 6.88 5.36 0.07
CA VAL A 120 6.82 4.60 1.32
C VAL A 120 7.35 5.42 2.49
N ALA A 121 8.51 6.07 2.34
CA ALA A 121 9.07 6.91 3.40
C ALA A 121 8.17 8.10 3.77
N THR A 122 7.35 8.59 2.84
CA THR A 122 6.43 9.70 3.08
C THR A 122 5.14 9.25 3.75
N TYR A 123 4.56 8.13 3.33
CA TYR A 123 3.21 7.73 3.72
C TYR A 123 3.15 6.60 4.76
N ALA A 124 4.22 5.83 4.96
CA ALA A 124 4.23 4.75 5.95
C ALA A 124 3.98 5.28 7.38
N GLY A 125 3.09 4.63 8.10
CA GLY A 125 2.74 4.95 9.48
C GLY A 125 1.82 6.16 9.67
N ARG A 126 1.36 6.82 8.61
CA ARG A 126 0.46 7.99 8.75
C ARG A 126 -0.95 7.62 9.21
N GLN A 127 -1.45 6.45 8.85
CA GLN A 127 -2.80 5.98 9.16
C GLN A 127 -2.87 5.10 10.42
N ALA A 128 -1.74 4.81 11.05
CA ALA A 128 -1.73 3.94 12.22
C ALA A 128 -2.54 4.57 13.36
N PRO A 129 -3.47 3.82 13.98
CA PRO A 129 -3.98 4.20 15.27
C PRO A 129 -2.79 4.27 16.23
N ARG A 130 -2.69 5.36 16.99
CA ARG A 130 -1.62 5.55 17.96
C ARG A 130 -1.87 4.60 19.12
N GLU A 131 -1.07 3.56 19.23
CA GLU A 131 -1.02 2.75 20.43
C GLU A 131 -0.34 3.53 21.55
N THR A 132 -0.82 3.37 22.77
CA THR A 132 -0.26 4.03 23.95
C THR A 132 1.21 3.60 24.12
N GLY A 133 2.12 4.56 24.14
CA GLY A 133 3.56 4.31 24.33
C GLY A 133 4.35 4.12 23.02
N VAL A 134 3.72 4.16 21.85
CA VAL A 134 4.42 4.15 20.57
C VAL A 134 4.67 5.59 20.10
N THR A 135 5.92 5.90 19.79
CA THR A 135 6.28 7.20 19.22
C THR A 135 5.66 7.34 17.83
N PRO A 136 4.89 8.39 17.57
CA PRO A 136 4.34 8.63 16.22
C PRO A 136 5.47 8.69 15.19
N CYS A 137 5.16 8.32 13.95
CA CYS A 137 6.02 8.65 12.82
C CYS A 137 6.24 10.16 12.78
N GLU A 138 7.43 10.62 13.09
CA GLU A 138 7.77 12.03 12.90
C GLU A 138 7.79 12.33 11.40
N GLU A 139 7.04 13.35 11.00
CA GLU A 139 7.10 13.88 9.64
C GLU A 139 8.38 14.72 9.49
N LYS A 140 9.52 14.04 9.32
CA LYS A 140 10.76 14.71 8.94
C LYS A 140 10.79 14.88 7.43
N ALA A 141 11.11 16.07 6.98
CA ALA A 141 11.32 16.30 5.57
C ALA A 141 12.42 15.38 5.04
N ILE A 142 12.17 14.77 3.89
CA ILE A 142 13.12 13.92 3.20
C ILE A 142 14.38 14.74 2.91
N GLY A 143 15.52 14.35 3.44
CA GLY A 143 16.79 15.12 3.37
C GLY A 143 17.21 15.80 4.68
N GLN A 144 16.35 15.81 5.70
CA GLN A 144 16.69 16.33 7.04
C GLN A 144 16.96 15.24 8.08
N LEU A 145 17.04 14.00 7.65
CA LEU A 145 17.43 12.91 8.54
C LEU A 145 18.93 13.04 8.84
N PRO A 146 19.32 13.02 10.12
CA PRO A 146 20.75 13.04 10.45
C PRO A 146 21.40 11.84 9.77
N VAL A 147 22.37 12.15 8.90
CA VAL A 147 23.30 11.16 8.38
C VAL A 147 24.12 10.74 9.58
N ASN A 148 23.83 9.56 10.11
CA ASN A 148 24.54 8.90 11.21
C ASN A 148 24.35 9.47 12.60
N SER A 149 23.56 8.79 13.39
CA SER A 149 23.98 8.42 14.71
C SER A 149 24.30 6.91 14.66
N GLN A 150 25.55 6.56 14.33
CA GLN A 150 26.11 5.29 14.75
C GLN A 150 26.26 5.30 16.26
#